data_9341b09144830cd177a1239b8e744147
#
_entry.id   9341b09144830cd177a1239b8e744147
#
_cell.length_a   1.000
_cell.length_b   1.000
_cell.length_c   1.000
_cell.angle_alpha   90.00
_cell.angle_beta   90.00
_cell.angle_gamma   90.00
#
_symmetry.space_group_name_H-M   'P 1'
#
loop_
_entity.id
_entity.type
_entity.pdbx_description
1 polymer ?
#
loop_
_entity_poly.entity_id
_entity_poly.type
_entity_poly.pdbx_seq_one_letter_code
_entity_poly.pdbx_strand_id
1 'polypeptide(L)'
;MKILGKCTATIVAVALLAIVGTSVTAIYDFTPIKPFSGNDIFNPYRELDTTQRWQRASFHNHSRVEGIFNECEYEPTIVRERLERFGTDIVTISNHNEISEEDAPLYEHGYNLLKFHKLVFGAKSVVRFDHLLPVLLSQRQMQIDLLSATGDIVQFNHPLRTPFTTTR
;
A
#
# COMPACT_ATOMS: atom_id res chain seq x y z
N MET A 1 -37.66 11.53 -17.37
CA MET A 1 -37.28 10.09 -17.30
C MET A 1 -36.25 9.65 -18.33
N LYS A 2 -36.37 9.95 -19.64
CA LYS A 2 -35.40 9.49 -20.68
C LYS A 2 -33.95 9.99 -20.48
N ILE A 3 -33.72 11.21 -19.99
CA ILE A 3 -32.41 11.79 -19.77
C ILE A 3 -31.73 11.10 -18.56
N LEU A 4 -32.45 10.93 -17.47
CA LEU A 4 -31.91 10.26 -16.25
C LEU A 4 -31.48 8.82 -16.56
N GLY A 5 -32.26 8.07 -17.33
CA GLY A 5 -31.91 6.73 -17.75
C GLY A 5 -30.64 6.67 -18.61
N LYS A 6 -30.43 7.65 -19.50
CA LYS A 6 -29.21 7.75 -20.30
C LYS A 6 -27.98 8.07 -19.43
N CYS A 7 -28.09 9.01 -18.51
CA CYS A 7 -26.99 9.34 -17.58
C CYS A 7 -26.61 8.13 -16.73
N THR A 8 -27.59 7.40 -16.17
CA THR A 8 -27.33 6.19 -15.39
C THR A 8 -26.61 5.13 -16.23
N ALA A 9 -27.10 4.85 -17.44
CA ALA A 9 -26.48 3.88 -18.34
C ALA A 9 -25.03 4.24 -18.69
N THR A 10 -24.76 5.53 -18.94
CA THR A 10 -23.41 6.02 -19.22
C THR A 10 -22.47 5.81 -18.01
N ILE A 11 -22.92 6.16 -16.80
CA ILE A 11 -22.13 5.97 -15.57
C ILE A 11 -21.79 4.49 -15.37
N VAL A 12 -22.79 3.61 -15.53
CA VAL A 12 -22.58 2.17 -15.39
C VAL A 12 -21.60 1.65 -16.46
N ALA A 13 -21.74 2.08 -17.71
CA ALA A 13 -20.82 1.69 -18.77
C ALA A 13 -19.37 2.14 -18.49
N VAL A 14 -19.18 3.38 -18.04
CA VAL A 14 -17.84 3.90 -17.65
C VAL A 14 -17.26 3.11 -16.48
N ALA A 15 -18.07 2.80 -15.46
CA ALA A 15 -17.61 2.00 -14.32
C ALA A 15 -17.21 0.58 -14.74
N LEU A 16 -17.99 -0.07 -15.61
CA LEU A 16 -17.66 -1.39 -16.16
C LEU A 16 -16.39 -1.36 -17.01
N LEU A 17 -16.21 -0.36 -17.84
CA LEU A 17 -15.00 -0.18 -18.64
C LEU A 17 -13.76 0.04 -17.75
N ALA A 18 -13.89 0.81 -16.67
CA ALA A 18 -12.81 0.99 -15.71
C ALA A 18 -12.43 -0.33 -15.01
N ILE A 19 -13.43 -1.12 -14.58
CA ILE A 19 -13.19 -2.43 -13.96
C ILE A 19 -12.50 -3.38 -14.96
N VAL A 20 -13.02 -3.49 -16.18
CA VAL A 20 -12.44 -4.37 -17.21
C VAL A 20 -11.05 -3.90 -17.62
N GLY A 21 -10.86 -2.59 -17.84
CA GLY A 21 -9.57 -2.01 -18.24
C GLY A 21 -8.48 -2.20 -17.18
N THR A 22 -8.84 -2.23 -15.89
CA THR A 22 -7.92 -2.49 -14.79
C THR A 22 -7.85 -3.97 -14.38
N SER A 23 -8.54 -4.88 -15.09
CA SER A 23 -8.54 -6.31 -14.76
C SER A 23 -7.44 -7.12 -15.47
N VAL A 24 -6.64 -6.46 -16.31
CA VAL A 24 -5.53 -7.11 -17.00
C VAL A 24 -4.51 -7.64 -15.99
N THR A 25 -4.09 -8.89 -16.16
CA THR A 25 -3.07 -9.51 -15.29
C THR A 25 -2.23 -10.51 -16.11
N ALA A 26 -0.98 -10.70 -15.68
CA ALA A 26 -0.16 -11.78 -16.16
C ALA A 26 -0.71 -13.15 -15.69
N ILE A 27 -0.33 -14.20 -16.40
CA ILE A 27 -0.62 -15.58 -15.97
C ILE A 27 0.48 -15.99 -14.99
N TYR A 28 0.09 -16.39 -13.80
CA TYR A 28 0.99 -16.88 -12.76
C TYR A 28 0.71 -18.36 -12.46
N ASP A 29 1.79 -19.09 -12.27
CA ASP A 29 1.72 -20.46 -11.73
C ASP A 29 2.05 -20.38 -10.23
N PHE A 30 1.02 -20.56 -9.40
CA PHE A 30 1.16 -20.50 -7.95
C PHE A 30 1.50 -21.87 -7.39
N THR A 31 2.72 -22.01 -6.89
CA THR A 31 3.10 -23.23 -6.15
C THR A 31 2.29 -23.33 -4.85
N PRO A 32 1.71 -24.48 -4.52
CA PRO A 32 1.03 -24.67 -3.25
C PRO A 32 1.92 -24.34 -2.07
N ILE A 33 1.38 -23.60 -1.09
CA ILE A 33 2.10 -23.28 0.14
C ILE A 33 2.41 -24.57 0.88
N LYS A 34 3.71 -24.81 1.11
CA LYS A 34 4.14 -25.92 1.98
C LYS A 34 4.09 -25.42 3.43
N PRO A 35 3.50 -26.18 4.36
CA PRO A 35 3.57 -25.83 5.77
C PRO A 35 5.02 -25.79 6.24
N PHE A 36 5.30 -24.88 7.18
CA PHE A 36 6.59 -24.83 7.81
C PHE A 36 6.88 -26.17 8.51
N SER A 37 8.03 -26.77 8.20
CA SER A 37 8.45 -28.06 8.73
C SER A 37 9.83 -28.03 9.38
N GLY A 38 10.39 -26.84 9.58
CA GLY A 38 11.68 -26.65 10.23
C GLY A 38 11.60 -26.80 11.75
N ASN A 39 12.70 -27.22 12.36
CA ASN A 39 12.83 -27.32 13.82
C ASN A 39 13.08 -25.96 14.48
N ASP A 40 13.63 -25.01 13.73
CA ASP A 40 14.00 -23.69 14.23
C ASP A 40 13.21 -22.58 13.55
N ILE A 41 12.63 -21.72 14.36
CA ILE A 41 12.04 -20.46 13.89
C ILE A 41 13.16 -19.43 13.78
N PHE A 42 13.29 -18.80 12.62
CA PHE A 42 14.20 -17.67 12.45
C PHE A 42 13.84 -16.56 13.45
N ASN A 43 14.79 -16.24 14.31
CA ASN A 43 14.66 -15.13 15.25
C ASN A 43 15.65 -14.03 14.85
N PRO A 44 15.18 -12.93 14.23
CA PRO A 44 16.03 -11.83 13.79
C PRO A 44 16.66 -11.09 14.99
N TYR A 45 16.14 -11.31 16.20
CA TYR A 45 16.61 -10.64 17.42
C TYR A 45 17.69 -11.43 18.17
N ARG A 46 18.08 -12.62 17.70
CA ARG A 46 19.03 -13.49 18.40
C ARG A 46 20.41 -12.85 18.59
N GLU A 47 20.85 -12.07 17.61
CA GLU A 47 22.18 -11.46 17.55
C GLU A 47 22.14 -9.93 17.67
N LEU A 48 21.03 -9.37 18.14
CA LEU A 48 20.95 -7.94 18.34
C LEU A 48 21.86 -7.48 19.47
N ASP A 49 22.59 -6.41 19.21
CA ASP A 49 23.34 -5.70 20.24
C ASP A 49 22.35 -5.00 21.20
N THR A 50 22.17 -5.61 22.37
CA THR A 50 21.25 -5.09 23.39
C THR A 50 21.78 -3.83 24.08
N THR A 51 23.00 -3.40 23.77
CA THR A 51 23.56 -2.13 24.29
C THR A 51 23.09 -0.92 23.50
N GLN A 52 22.56 -1.13 22.29
CA GLN A 52 21.99 -0.07 21.48
C GLN A 52 20.58 0.28 21.92
N ARG A 53 20.27 1.58 21.85
CA ARG A 53 18.93 2.08 22.12
C ARG A 53 17.98 1.68 20.99
N TRP A 54 16.84 1.14 21.35
CA TRP A 54 15.73 0.96 20.43
C TRP A 54 15.19 2.29 19.96
N GLN A 55 14.97 2.43 18.65
CA GLN A 55 14.30 3.58 18.06
C GLN A 55 12.85 3.22 17.75
N ARG A 56 11.96 4.15 18.06
CA ARG A 56 10.56 4.06 17.68
C ARG A 56 10.38 4.68 16.30
N ALA A 57 9.92 3.90 15.32
CA ALA A 57 9.70 4.37 13.96
C ALA A 57 8.21 4.34 13.59
N SER A 58 7.77 5.32 12.82
CA SER A 58 6.46 5.39 12.20
C SER A 58 6.63 5.67 10.71
N PHE A 59 6.28 4.68 9.88
CA PHE A 59 6.46 4.74 8.42
C PHE A 59 5.15 4.90 7.65
N HIS A 60 4.01 4.69 8.28
CA HIS A 60 2.70 4.79 7.64
C HIS A 60 1.94 5.98 8.21
N ASN A 61 2.23 7.15 7.66
CA ASN A 61 1.62 8.40 8.07
C ASN A 61 1.16 9.18 6.85
N HIS A 62 -0.03 9.74 6.93
CA HIS A 62 -0.56 10.63 5.93
C HIS A 62 -0.46 12.08 6.40
N SER A 63 -0.22 12.95 5.45
CA SER A 63 -0.30 14.40 5.60
C SER A 63 -1.33 14.97 4.64
N ARG A 64 -1.54 16.26 4.70
CA ARG A 64 -2.37 16.97 3.75
C ARG A 64 -1.80 16.85 2.34
N VAL A 65 -2.66 16.47 1.39
CA VAL A 65 -2.37 16.47 -0.05
C VAL A 65 -3.45 17.26 -0.79
N GLU A 66 -3.11 17.79 -1.95
CA GLU A 66 -4.09 18.42 -2.81
C GLU A 66 -4.97 17.35 -3.51
N GLY A 67 -6.27 17.59 -3.53
CA GLY A 67 -7.20 16.74 -4.25
C GLY A 67 -8.30 16.09 -3.41
N ILE A 68 -9.07 15.21 -4.06
CA ILE A 68 -10.25 14.58 -3.45
C ILE A 68 -9.93 13.42 -2.50
N PHE A 69 -8.72 12.90 -2.55
CA PHE A 69 -8.27 11.78 -1.72
C PHE A 69 -7.37 12.24 -0.57
N ASN A 70 -7.72 13.35 0.05
CA ASN A 70 -7.01 13.86 1.21
C ASN A 70 -7.47 13.10 2.47
N GLU A 71 -6.59 12.31 3.08
CA GLU A 71 -6.87 11.54 4.29
C GLU A 71 -6.44 12.27 5.57
N CYS A 72 -5.73 13.39 5.47
CA CYS A 72 -5.23 14.14 6.61
C CYS A 72 -5.34 15.65 6.36
N GLU A 73 -5.77 16.39 7.36
CA GLU A 73 -5.91 17.87 7.29
C GLU A 73 -4.61 18.63 7.65
N TYR A 74 -3.62 17.90 8.18
CA TYR A 74 -2.41 18.51 8.70
C TYR A 74 -1.25 18.46 7.70
N GLU A 75 -0.50 19.55 7.64
CA GLU A 75 0.74 19.64 6.88
C GLU A 75 1.78 18.61 7.39
N PRO A 76 2.71 18.15 6.53
CA PRO A 76 3.73 17.16 6.90
C PRO A 76 4.51 17.54 8.16
N THR A 77 4.87 18.80 8.30
CA THR A 77 5.60 19.34 9.47
C THR A 77 4.83 19.14 10.76
N ILE A 78 3.52 19.39 10.75
CA ILE A 78 2.67 19.24 11.94
C ILE A 78 2.52 17.77 12.33
N VAL A 79 2.40 16.88 11.33
CA VAL A 79 2.33 15.42 11.57
C VAL A 79 3.62 14.95 12.24
N ARG A 80 4.79 15.38 11.74
CA ARG A 80 6.09 15.05 12.33
C ARG A 80 6.20 15.54 13.76
N GLU A 81 6.00 16.84 13.98
CA GLU A 81 6.11 17.44 15.32
C GLU A 81 5.24 16.70 16.36
N ARG A 82 4.02 16.31 15.97
CA ARG A 82 3.14 15.56 16.86
C ARG A 82 3.67 14.19 17.20
N LEU A 83 4.12 13.43 16.22
CA LEU A 83 4.66 12.09 16.43
C LEU A 83 5.96 12.11 17.24
N GLU A 84 6.84 13.08 16.98
CA GLU A 84 8.07 13.29 17.74
C GLU A 84 7.79 13.66 19.21
N ARG A 85 6.78 14.48 19.47
CA ARG A 85 6.32 14.78 20.85
C ARG A 85 5.84 13.53 21.59
N PHE A 86 5.33 12.52 20.88
CA PHE A 86 4.99 11.23 21.46
C PHE A 86 6.17 10.25 21.54
N GLY A 87 7.38 10.72 21.26
CA GLY A 87 8.62 9.96 21.37
C GLY A 87 8.90 9.05 20.19
N THR A 88 8.40 9.38 19.00
CA THR A 88 8.78 8.71 17.77
C THR A 88 10.10 9.29 17.28
N ASP A 89 11.11 8.46 17.12
CA ASP A 89 12.47 8.86 16.72
C ASP A 89 12.59 9.02 15.19
N ILE A 90 11.83 8.23 14.43
CA ILE A 90 11.85 8.22 12.95
C ILE A 90 10.41 8.35 12.45
N VAL A 91 10.12 9.43 11.75
CA VAL A 91 8.82 9.70 11.14
C VAL A 91 8.99 9.87 9.65
N THR A 92 8.20 9.15 8.86
CA THR A 92 8.16 9.30 7.39
C THR A 92 6.72 9.51 6.94
N ILE A 93 6.51 10.44 6.03
CA ILE A 93 5.21 10.64 5.38
C ILE A 93 5.10 9.68 4.19
N SER A 94 3.97 9.00 4.08
CA SER A 94 3.70 8.00 3.06
C SER A 94 2.34 8.22 2.40
N ASN A 95 2.16 9.38 1.81
CA ASN A 95 0.91 9.71 1.12
C ASN A 95 0.62 8.74 -0.03
N HIS A 96 -0.65 8.63 -0.42
CA HIS A 96 -1.06 7.78 -1.52
C HIS A 96 -0.45 8.22 -2.85
N ASN A 97 0.30 7.30 -3.47
CA ASN A 97 0.90 7.46 -4.80
C ASN A 97 1.72 8.76 -4.96
N GLU A 98 2.35 9.20 -3.89
CA GLU A 98 3.19 10.39 -3.83
C GLU A 98 4.40 10.15 -2.94
N ILE A 99 5.60 10.39 -3.46
CA ILE A 99 6.84 10.35 -2.70
C ILE A 99 7.10 11.76 -2.18
N SER A 100 7.22 11.92 -0.86
CA SER A 100 7.62 13.19 -0.27
C SER A 100 9.09 13.49 -0.60
N GLU A 101 9.38 14.69 -1.10
CA GLU A 101 10.76 15.12 -1.41
C GLU A 101 11.61 15.32 -0.16
N GLU A 102 10.96 15.56 0.99
CA GLU A 102 11.64 15.86 2.27
C GLU A 102 11.99 14.59 3.07
N ASP A 103 11.52 13.42 2.61
CA ASP A 103 11.61 12.16 3.36
C ASP A 103 12.46 11.10 2.68
N ALA A 104 12.65 10.00 3.40
CA ALA A 104 13.05 8.75 2.76
C ALA A 104 12.06 8.41 1.64
N PRO A 105 12.52 7.90 0.47
CA PRO A 105 11.67 7.62 -0.66
C PRO A 105 10.67 6.48 -0.33
N LEU A 106 9.53 6.86 0.16
CA LEU A 106 8.45 5.99 0.64
C LEU A 106 7.10 6.57 0.24
N TYR A 107 6.18 5.71 -0.20
CA TYR A 107 4.79 6.09 -0.43
C TYR A 107 3.85 4.91 -0.19
N GLU A 108 2.57 5.20 0.06
CA GLU A 108 1.53 4.18 0.05
C GLU A 108 0.96 4.02 -1.37
N HIS A 109 1.06 2.81 -1.92
CA HIS A 109 0.47 2.48 -3.21
C HIS A 109 -0.98 2.03 -3.02
N GLY A 110 -1.85 2.56 -3.87
CA GLY A 110 -3.18 2.02 -4.13
C GLY A 110 -4.32 2.94 -3.74
N TYR A 111 -5.34 2.91 -4.58
CA TYR A 111 -6.66 3.52 -4.35
C TYR A 111 -7.78 2.49 -4.57
N ASN A 112 -7.45 1.19 -4.60
CA ASN A 112 -8.41 0.17 -4.92
C ASN A 112 -9.51 0.05 -3.86
N LEU A 113 -10.70 -0.38 -4.30
CA LEU A 113 -11.89 -0.47 -3.45
C LEU A 113 -11.78 -1.53 -2.35
N LEU A 114 -10.84 -2.47 -2.49
CA LEU A 114 -10.64 -3.56 -1.54
C LEU A 114 -9.57 -3.27 -0.48
N LYS A 115 -9.06 -2.03 -0.45
CA LYS A 115 -8.03 -1.59 0.52
C LYS A 115 -6.75 -2.46 0.49
N PHE A 116 -6.42 -3.01 -0.68
CA PHE A 116 -5.19 -3.76 -0.90
C PHE A 116 -4.03 -2.79 -1.15
N HIS A 117 -3.66 -2.06 -0.09
CA HIS A 117 -2.62 -1.03 -0.14
C HIS A 117 -1.27 -1.59 0.32
N LYS A 118 -0.18 -0.99 -0.14
CA LYS A 118 1.19 -1.38 0.18
C LYS A 118 2.05 -0.16 0.45
N LEU A 119 2.94 -0.23 1.43
CA LEU A 119 4.05 0.70 1.53
C LEU A 119 5.18 0.23 0.62
N VAL A 120 5.74 1.16 -0.14
CA VAL A 120 6.86 0.92 -1.04
C VAL A 120 8.05 1.72 -0.52
N PHE A 121 9.01 1.01 0.09
CA PHE A 121 10.24 1.59 0.63
C PHE A 121 11.32 1.63 -0.44
N GLY A 122 12.18 2.65 -0.39
CA GLY A 122 13.24 2.83 -1.38
C GLY A 122 12.71 3.07 -2.79
N ALA A 123 11.56 3.73 -2.90
CA ALA A 123 10.85 3.91 -4.15
C ALA A 123 11.62 4.84 -5.09
N LYS A 124 12.01 4.34 -6.26
CA LYS A 124 12.68 5.11 -7.32
C LYS A 124 11.69 5.92 -8.17
N SER A 125 10.45 5.46 -8.22
CA SER A 125 9.35 6.11 -8.91
C SER A 125 8.00 5.63 -8.38
N VAL A 126 6.96 6.41 -8.62
CA VAL A 126 5.60 6.06 -8.24
C VAL A 126 4.96 5.20 -9.32
N VAL A 127 4.50 4.00 -8.97
CA VAL A 127 3.65 3.17 -9.81
C VAL A 127 2.21 3.67 -9.66
N ARG A 128 1.64 4.19 -10.75
CA ARG A 128 0.26 4.72 -10.73
C ARG A 128 -0.79 3.69 -11.11
N PHE A 129 -0.38 2.58 -11.72
CA PHE A 129 -1.32 1.52 -12.08
C PHE A 129 -1.80 0.79 -10.83
N ASP A 130 -3.12 0.67 -10.70
CA ASP A 130 -3.75 -0.15 -9.67
C ASP A 130 -4.97 -0.88 -10.28
N HIS A 131 -5.22 -2.08 -9.82
CA HIS A 131 -6.46 -2.77 -10.11
C HIS A 131 -7.57 -2.19 -9.25
N LEU A 132 -8.65 -1.70 -9.85
CA LEU A 132 -9.78 -1.14 -9.10
C LEU A 132 -10.38 -2.17 -8.13
N LEU A 133 -10.44 -3.43 -8.57
CA LEU A 133 -10.91 -4.59 -7.80
C LEU A 133 -9.92 -5.75 -7.90
N PRO A 134 -8.86 -5.80 -7.07
CA PRO A 134 -7.86 -6.87 -7.11
C PRO A 134 -8.37 -8.16 -6.45
N VAL A 135 -9.39 -8.77 -7.06
CA VAL A 135 -10.03 -10.00 -6.53
C VAL A 135 -9.19 -11.26 -6.78
N LEU A 136 -8.47 -11.31 -7.90
CA LEU A 136 -7.65 -12.46 -8.27
C LEU A 136 -6.26 -12.41 -7.63
N LEU A 137 -5.72 -13.57 -7.29
CA LEU A 137 -4.34 -13.69 -6.79
C LEU A 137 -3.33 -13.17 -7.82
N SER A 138 -3.54 -13.45 -9.10
CA SER A 138 -2.69 -12.96 -10.20
C SER A 138 -2.65 -11.43 -10.28
N GLN A 139 -3.76 -10.74 -10.06
CA GLN A 139 -3.79 -9.28 -10.01
C GLN A 139 -2.97 -8.73 -8.84
N ARG A 140 -3.07 -9.36 -7.67
CA ARG A 140 -2.30 -8.97 -6.49
C ARG A 140 -0.81 -9.25 -6.67
N GLN A 141 -0.45 -10.40 -7.25
CA GLN A 141 0.94 -10.72 -7.55
C GLN A 141 1.52 -9.74 -8.57
N MET A 142 0.81 -9.45 -9.64
CA MET A 142 1.23 -8.47 -10.63
C MET A 142 1.50 -7.09 -10.00
N GLN A 143 0.65 -6.64 -9.08
CA GLN A 143 0.90 -5.39 -8.37
C GLN A 143 2.18 -5.46 -7.53
N ILE A 144 2.41 -6.56 -6.80
CA ILE A 144 3.62 -6.74 -6.00
C ILE A 144 4.85 -6.72 -6.90
N ASP A 145 4.81 -7.39 -8.05
CA ASP A 145 5.93 -7.44 -9.01
C ASP A 145 6.25 -6.06 -9.57
N LEU A 146 5.22 -5.30 -9.98
CA LEU A 146 5.38 -3.92 -10.46
C LEU A 146 6.00 -3.01 -9.39
N LEU A 147 5.58 -3.13 -8.15
CA LEU A 147 6.10 -2.33 -7.04
C LEU A 147 7.53 -2.74 -6.68
N SER A 148 7.81 -4.03 -6.65
CA SER A 148 9.15 -4.57 -6.37
C SER A 148 10.18 -4.22 -7.45
N ALA A 149 9.73 -3.94 -8.68
CA ALA A 149 10.60 -3.45 -9.74
C ALA A 149 11.04 -1.98 -9.53
N THR A 150 10.31 -1.22 -8.72
CA THR A 150 10.55 0.22 -8.50
C THR A 150 10.93 0.58 -7.07
N GLY A 151 10.80 -0.33 -6.13
CA GLY A 151 11.15 -0.17 -4.72
C GLY A 151 12.01 -1.31 -4.18
N ASP A 152 12.60 -1.10 -3.02
CA ASP A 152 13.47 -2.09 -2.38
C ASP A 152 12.68 -3.09 -1.51
N ILE A 153 11.63 -2.59 -0.83
CA ILE A 153 10.75 -3.41 0.03
C ILE A 153 9.30 -3.01 -0.23
N VAL A 154 8.45 -4.01 -0.41
CA VAL A 154 7.00 -3.84 -0.51
C VAL A 154 6.34 -4.46 0.71
N GLN A 155 5.74 -3.62 1.55
CA GLN A 155 5.03 -4.03 2.75
C GLN A 155 3.52 -4.00 2.51
N PHE A 156 2.83 -5.05 2.91
CA PHE A 156 1.37 -5.10 2.88
C PHE A 156 0.76 -4.34 4.06
N ASN A 157 -0.08 -3.33 3.79
CA ASN A 157 -0.68 -2.48 4.81
C ASN A 157 -1.98 -3.06 5.35
N HIS A 158 -2.31 -2.69 6.59
CA HIS A 158 -3.56 -2.97 7.31
C HIS A 158 -4.27 -4.27 6.82
N PRO A 159 -3.62 -5.44 6.93
CA PRO A 159 -4.08 -6.70 6.34
C PRO A 159 -5.49 -7.09 6.79
N LEU A 160 -5.91 -6.67 7.97
CA LEU A 160 -7.26 -6.94 8.49
C LEU A 160 -8.37 -6.11 7.85
N ARG A 161 -8.01 -5.07 7.08
CA ARG A 161 -8.99 -4.24 6.36
C ARG A 161 -9.32 -4.77 4.97
N THR A 162 -8.56 -5.72 4.47
CA THR A 162 -8.85 -6.36 3.19
C THR A 162 -9.72 -7.59 3.39
N PRO A 163 -10.82 -7.75 2.59
CA PRO A 163 -11.72 -8.87 2.73
C PRO A 163 -11.12 -10.23 2.36
N PHE A 164 -9.88 -10.26 1.85
CA PHE A 164 -9.24 -11.46 1.31
C PHE A 164 -8.00 -11.92 2.09
N THR A 165 -7.67 -11.29 3.19
CA THR A 165 -6.67 -11.82 4.10
C THR A 165 -7.29 -12.94 4.91
N THR A 166 -7.50 -14.07 4.30
CA THR A 166 -7.70 -15.30 5.06
C THR A 166 -6.34 -15.75 5.57
N THR A 167 -6.06 -15.49 6.82
CA THR A 167 -5.11 -16.28 7.58
C THR A 167 -5.61 -17.71 7.60
N ARG A 168 -5.15 -18.54 6.72
CA ARG A 168 -5.21 -19.99 6.82
C ARG A 168 -3.82 -20.53 6.98
#